data_df8f568145a2b2744d5f8e115c470920
#
_entry.id   df8f568145a2b2744d5f8e115c470920
#
_cell.length_a   1.000
_cell.length_b   1.000
_cell.length_c   1.000
_cell.angle_alpha   90.00
_cell.angle_beta   90.00
_cell.angle_gamma   90.00
#
_symmetry.space_group_name_H-M   'P 1'
#
loop_
_entity.id
_entity.type
_entity.pdbx_description
1 polymer ?
#
loop_
_entity_poly.entity_id
_entity_poly.type
_entity_poly.pdbx_seq_one_letter_code
_entity_poly.pdbx_strand_id
1 'polypeptide(L)'
;MPYRFLEEIAIADVAFEAAALALTEAMVELDGLSPTLSRLISLRAEDLETLLFRWLAELIYLKDAACLLFRRFAITIREGTECELEATAWGDQINYETMSLKVDVKAVTYHLFSLTKTPHGWRAQVILDI
;
A
#
# COMPACT_ATOMS: atom_id res chain seq x y z
N MET A 1 12.06 10.26 10.61
CA MET A 1 10.96 11.24 10.53
C MET A 1 9.68 10.54 10.05
N PRO A 2 8.53 10.89 10.58
CA PRO A 2 7.28 10.32 10.12
C PRO A 2 6.81 10.95 8.80
N TYR A 3 6.16 10.15 7.99
CA TYR A 3 5.43 10.58 6.81
C TYR A 3 3.97 10.17 6.98
N ARG A 4 3.05 11.07 6.63
CA ARG A 4 1.62 10.85 6.86
C ARG A 4 0.81 11.16 5.62
N PHE A 5 -0.18 10.32 5.33
CA PHE A 5 -1.17 10.63 4.31
C PHE A 5 -2.58 10.28 4.78
N LEU A 6 -3.56 10.96 4.19
CA LEU A 6 -4.98 10.73 4.41
C LEU A 6 -5.66 10.55 3.05
N GLU A 7 -6.50 9.52 2.97
CA GLU A 7 -7.29 9.27 1.77
C GLU A 7 -8.76 9.09 2.14
N GLU A 8 -9.66 9.58 1.29
CA GLU A 8 -11.09 9.41 1.46
C GLU A 8 -11.68 8.87 0.15
N ILE A 9 -12.05 7.59 0.16
CA ILE A 9 -12.43 6.82 -1.02
C ILE A 9 -13.75 6.08 -0.77
N ALA A 10 -14.57 5.91 -1.83
CA ALA A 10 -15.92 5.36 -1.71
C ALA A 10 -15.97 3.85 -1.42
N ILE A 11 -15.00 3.06 -1.90
CA ILE A 11 -15.01 1.60 -1.85
C ILE A 11 -13.72 1.11 -1.18
N ALA A 12 -13.82 0.08 -0.31
CA ALA A 12 -12.68 -0.41 0.49
C ALA A 12 -11.49 -0.88 -0.37
N ASP A 13 -11.72 -1.66 -1.42
CA ASP A 13 -10.64 -2.12 -2.30
C ASP A 13 -9.98 -0.97 -3.06
N VAL A 14 -10.74 0.06 -3.43
CA VAL A 14 -10.20 1.28 -4.04
C VAL A 14 -9.40 2.09 -2.99
N ALA A 15 -9.84 2.10 -1.74
CA ALA A 15 -9.08 2.74 -0.65
C ALA A 15 -7.73 2.04 -0.43
N PHE A 16 -7.69 0.73 -0.51
CA PHE A 16 -6.45 -0.05 -0.38
C PHE A 16 -5.50 0.23 -1.56
N GLU A 17 -6.05 0.34 -2.77
CA GLU A 17 -5.25 0.71 -3.94
C GLU A 17 -4.68 2.13 -3.79
N ALA A 18 -5.51 3.09 -3.37
CA ALA A 18 -5.09 4.48 -3.19
C ALA A 18 -3.99 4.58 -2.11
N ALA A 19 -4.12 3.84 -1.01
CA ALA A 19 -3.10 3.81 0.03
C ALA A 19 -1.77 3.23 -0.48
N ALA A 20 -1.83 2.16 -1.28
CA ALA A 20 -0.65 1.56 -1.89
C ALA A 20 0.04 2.52 -2.85
N LEU A 21 -0.72 3.24 -3.67
CA LEU A 21 -0.17 4.24 -4.58
C LEU A 21 0.46 5.41 -3.83
N ALA A 22 -0.20 5.88 -2.76
CA ALA A 22 0.34 6.95 -1.92
C ALA A 22 1.65 6.53 -1.26
N LEU A 23 1.73 5.29 -0.78
CA LEU A 23 2.96 4.72 -0.22
C LEU A 23 4.08 4.72 -1.26
N THR A 24 3.78 4.24 -2.47
CA THR A 24 4.76 4.18 -3.54
C THR A 24 5.21 5.58 -3.99
N GLU A 25 4.28 6.53 -4.10
CA GLU A 25 4.59 7.91 -4.46
C GLU A 25 5.48 8.61 -3.43
N ALA A 26 5.41 8.20 -2.17
CA ALA A 26 6.31 8.71 -1.14
C ALA A 26 7.75 8.28 -1.39
N MET A 27 7.95 7.15 -2.08
CA MET A 27 9.26 6.53 -2.30
C MET A 27 9.85 6.81 -3.68
N VAL A 28 9.03 6.99 -4.72
CA VAL A 28 9.48 7.10 -6.10
C VAL A 28 8.49 7.90 -6.95
N GLU A 29 8.98 8.53 -8.02
CA GLU A 29 8.11 9.07 -9.06
C GLU A 29 7.48 7.92 -9.84
N LEU A 30 6.15 7.83 -9.84
CA LEU A 30 5.44 6.72 -10.48
C LEU A 30 5.70 6.62 -11.99
N ASP A 31 5.90 7.76 -12.67
CA ASP A 31 6.12 7.79 -14.11
C ASP A 31 7.36 7.00 -14.55
N GLY A 32 8.35 6.88 -13.67
CA GLY A 32 9.57 6.11 -13.93
C GLY A 32 9.46 4.63 -13.60
N LEU A 33 8.31 4.19 -13.12
CA LEU A 33 8.11 2.82 -12.66
C LEU A 33 7.24 2.05 -13.64
N SER A 34 7.83 1.09 -14.36
CA SER A 34 7.12 0.27 -15.34
C SER A 34 6.36 -0.86 -14.68
N PRO A 35 5.12 -1.19 -15.12
CA PRO A 35 4.36 -2.32 -14.58
C PRO A 35 4.69 -3.62 -15.31
N THR A 36 5.97 -4.01 -15.36
CA THR A 36 6.44 -5.15 -16.16
C THR A 36 6.50 -6.46 -15.38
N LEU A 37 6.73 -6.40 -14.08
CA LEU A 37 6.76 -7.57 -13.21
C LEU A 37 5.48 -7.64 -12.39
N SER A 38 5.04 -8.84 -12.05
CA SER A 38 3.84 -9.01 -11.23
C SER A 38 4.10 -9.91 -10.03
N ARG A 39 3.34 -9.67 -8.96
CA ARG A 39 3.32 -10.49 -7.77
C ARG A 39 1.89 -10.73 -7.33
N LEU A 40 1.63 -11.95 -6.87
CA LEU A 40 0.38 -12.29 -6.21
C LEU A 40 0.55 -12.10 -4.72
N ILE A 41 -0.41 -11.44 -4.09
CA ILE A 41 -0.39 -11.16 -2.66
C ILE A 41 -1.72 -11.63 -2.07
N SER A 42 -1.64 -12.43 -1.01
CA SER A 42 -2.80 -13.00 -0.34
C SER A 42 -2.64 -12.77 1.15
N LEU A 43 -3.58 -12.06 1.77
CA LEU A 43 -3.52 -11.68 3.17
C LEU A 43 -4.86 -11.91 3.85
N ARG A 44 -4.79 -12.09 5.18
CA ARG A 44 -5.97 -12.20 6.05
C ARG A 44 -5.78 -11.37 7.29
N ALA A 45 -6.88 -10.88 7.82
CA ALA A 45 -6.91 -10.19 9.10
C ALA A 45 -8.32 -10.25 9.69
N GLU A 46 -8.42 -9.99 10.98
CA GLU A 46 -9.69 -10.01 11.70
C GLU A 46 -10.61 -8.84 11.31
N ASP A 47 -10.05 -7.72 10.84
CA ASP A 47 -10.80 -6.55 10.41
C ASP A 47 -10.10 -5.83 9.27
N LEU A 48 -10.78 -4.88 8.64
CA LEU A 48 -10.25 -4.14 7.50
C LEU A 48 -9.06 -3.25 7.88
N GLU A 49 -9.09 -2.66 9.07
CA GLU A 49 -7.99 -1.78 9.50
C GLU A 49 -6.69 -2.55 9.63
N THR A 50 -6.73 -3.72 10.27
CA THR A 50 -5.58 -4.61 10.40
C THR A 50 -5.15 -5.13 9.04
N LEU A 51 -6.10 -5.42 8.15
CA LEU A 51 -5.80 -5.88 6.80
C LEU A 51 -5.06 -4.80 6.00
N LEU A 52 -5.49 -3.54 6.11
CA LEU A 52 -4.79 -2.43 5.46
C LEU A 52 -3.36 -2.29 5.99
N PHE A 53 -3.18 -2.41 7.31
CA PHE A 53 -1.85 -2.37 7.91
C PHE A 53 -0.95 -3.46 7.31
N ARG A 54 -1.45 -4.70 7.25
CA ARG A 54 -0.71 -5.84 6.69
C ARG A 54 -0.41 -5.66 5.21
N TRP A 55 -1.35 -5.09 4.46
CA TRP A 55 -1.17 -4.78 3.05
C TRP A 55 -0.01 -3.83 2.82
N LEU A 56 0.03 -2.72 3.54
CA LEU A 56 1.11 -1.75 3.42
C LEU A 56 2.44 -2.32 3.92
N ALA A 57 2.43 -3.08 5.01
CA ALA A 57 3.63 -3.74 5.52
C ALA A 57 4.20 -4.75 4.52
N GLU A 58 3.33 -5.49 3.81
CA GLU A 58 3.76 -6.44 2.78
C GLU A 58 4.45 -5.73 1.61
N LEU A 59 3.92 -4.59 1.18
CA LEU A 59 4.54 -3.81 0.10
C LEU A 59 5.92 -3.29 0.52
N ILE A 60 6.07 -2.86 1.75
CA ILE A 60 7.38 -2.43 2.29
C ILE A 60 8.33 -3.62 2.36
N TYR A 61 7.84 -4.78 2.80
CA TYR A 61 8.63 -6.01 2.84
C TYR A 61 9.16 -6.40 1.46
N LEU A 62 8.31 -6.35 0.44
CA LEU A 62 8.71 -6.69 -0.93
C LEU A 62 9.72 -5.68 -1.49
N LYS A 63 9.63 -4.42 -1.11
CA LYS A 63 10.64 -3.43 -1.44
C LYS A 63 12.00 -3.81 -0.82
N ASP A 64 12.01 -4.16 0.46
CA ASP A 64 13.25 -4.46 1.18
C ASP A 64 13.84 -5.82 0.78
N ALA A 65 13.00 -6.85 0.67
CA ALA A 65 13.46 -8.22 0.41
C ALA A 65 13.74 -8.50 -1.06
N ALA A 66 12.99 -7.90 -1.97
CA ALA A 66 13.04 -8.20 -3.39
C ALA A 66 13.33 -6.97 -4.27
N CYS A 67 13.53 -5.81 -3.68
CA CYS A 67 13.77 -4.55 -4.40
C CYS A 67 12.66 -4.23 -5.41
N LEU A 68 11.40 -4.49 -5.03
CA LEU A 68 10.24 -4.28 -5.90
C LEU A 68 9.40 -3.10 -5.43
N LEU A 69 8.99 -2.28 -6.38
CA LEU A 69 7.98 -1.24 -6.20
C LEU A 69 6.87 -1.47 -7.23
N PHE A 70 5.64 -1.16 -6.83
CA PHE A 70 4.47 -1.43 -7.66
C PHE A 70 3.71 -0.14 -7.95
N ARG A 71 3.15 -0.04 -9.18
CA ARG A 71 2.36 1.12 -9.58
C ARG A 71 0.93 0.78 -10.00
N ARG A 72 0.61 -0.49 -10.16
CA ARG A 72 -0.74 -0.93 -10.55
C ARG A 72 -1.15 -2.13 -9.73
N PHE A 73 -2.41 -2.15 -9.33
CA PHE A 73 -2.95 -3.19 -8.46
C PHE A 73 -4.33 -3.61 -8.92
N ALA A 74 -4.61 -4.91 -8.84
CA ALA A 74 -5.96 -5.45 -8.93
C ALA A 74 -6.26 -6.12 -7.60
N ILE A 75 -7.15 -5.54 -6.81
CA ILE A 75 -7.40 -5.94 -5.43
C ILE A 75 -8.83 -6.41 -5.28
N THR A 76 -9.00 -7.57 -4.65
CA THR A 76 -10.30 -8.08 -4.22
C THR A 76 -10.28 -8.28 -2.71
N ILE A 77 -11.25 -7.69 -2.02
CA ILE A 77 -11.41 -7.82 -0.58
C ILE A 77 -12.74 -8.49 -0.29
N ARG A 78 -12.70 -9.53 0.53
CA ARG A 78 -13.89 -10.22 1.02
C ARG A 78 -13.99 -10.09 2.52
N GLU A 79 -15.14 -9.65 3.00
CA GLU A 79 -15.45 -9.53 4.42
C GLU A 79 -16.30 -10.70 4.85
N GLY A 80 -15.93 -11.32 5.97
CA GLY A 80 -16.64 -12.44 6.57
C GLY A 80 -16.27 -12.53 8.03
N THR A 81 -16.13 -13.75 8.57
CA THR A 81 -15.58 -13.95 9.93
C THR A 81 -14.17 -13.37 10.01
N GLU A 82 -13.43 -13.49 8.93
CA GLU A 82 -12.17 -12.76 8.74
C GLU A 82 -12.27 -11.95 7.46
N CYS A 83 -11.43 -10.93 7.33
CA CYS A 83 -11.27 -10.18 6.08
C CYS A 83 -10.12 -10.79 5.29
N GLU A 84 -10.34 -11.00 3.99
CA GLU A 84 -9.36 -11.57 3.08
C GLU A 84 -9.07 -10.60 1.95
N LEU A 85 -7.78 -10.49 1.60
CA LEU A 85 -7.34 -9.72 0.46
C LEU A 85 -6.59 -10.63 -0.50
N GLU A 86 -6.95 -10.54 -1.78
CA GLU A 86 -6.18 -11.12 -2.85
C GLU A 86 -5.89 -10.04 -3.86
N ALA A 87 -4.62 -9.93 -4.23
CA ALA A 87 -4.20 -8.88 -5.14
C ALA A 87 -3.15 -9.39 -6.12
N THR A 88 -3.16 -8.78 -7.30
CA THR A 88 -2.03 -8.80 -8.21
C THR A 88 -1.45 -7.40 -8.24
N ALA A 89 -0.16 -7.30 -8.03
CA ALA A 89 0.56 -6.04 -8.08
C ALA A 89 1.55 -6.06 -9.24
N TRP A 90 1.58 -4.99 -10.03
CA TRP A 90 2.49 -4.85 -11.17
C TRP A 90 3.45 -3.69 -10.92
N GLY A 91 4.72 -3.95 -11.16
CA GLY A 91 5.76 -2.97 -10.97
C GLY A 91 7.06 -3.40 -11.59
N ASP A 92 8.15 -2.99 -10.99
CA ASP A 92 9.49 -3.30 -11.48
C ASP A 92 10.49 -3.31 -10.33
N GLN A 93 11.66 -3.85 -10.61
CA GLN A 93 12.78 -3.75 -9.68
C GLN A 93 13.25 -2.30 -9.57
N ILE A 94 13.69 -1.90 -8.39
CA ILE A 94 14.24 -0.57 -8.15
C ILE A 94 15.54 -0.44 -8.94
N ASN A 95 15.60 0.58 -9.78
CA ASN A 95 16.82 0.96 -10.48
C ASN A 95 17.27 2.31 -9.95
N TYR A 96 18.31 2.30 -9.12
CA TYR A 96 18.80 3.50 -8.45
C TYR A 96 19.42 4.53 -9.40
N GLU A 97 19.72 4.12 -10.64
CA GLU A 97 20.31 5.01 -11.64
C GLU A 97 19.26 5.74 -12.49
N THR A 98 18.13 5.08 -12.76
CA THR A 98 17.12 5.61 -13.70
C THR A 98 15.83 6.08 -13.05
N MET A 99 15.53 5.64 -11.83
CA MET A 99 14.32 6.03 -11.12
C MET A 99 14.56 7.25 -10.24
N SER A 100 13.58 8.16 -10.21
CA SER A 100 13.60 9.31 -9.31
C SER A 100 13.13 8.89 -7.94
N LEU A 101 14.07 8.48 -7.09
CA LEU A 101 13.79 8.04 -5.73
C LEU A 101 13.65 9.23 -4.80
N LYS A 102 12.74 9.13 -3.85
CA LYS A 102 12.43 10.18 -2.88
C LYS A 102 12.88 9.74 -1.49
N VAL A 103 11.96 9.16 -0.72
CA VAL A 103 12.19 8.79 0.67
C VAL A 103 12.22 7.27 0.77
N ASP A 104 13.12 6.73 1.57
CA ASP A 104 13.11 5.31 1.91
C ASP A 104 12.17 5.09 3.11
N VAL A 105 11.06 4.43 2.86
CA VAL A 105 10.09 4.09 3.90
C VAL A 105 10.52 2.79 4.56
N LYS A 106 10.80 2.83 5.85
CA LYS A 106 11.28 1.67 6.61
C LYS A 106 10.16 0.80 7.14
N ALA A 107 9.07 1.40 7.57
CA ALA A 107 7.96 0.69 8.18
C ALA A 107 6.68 1.50 8.16
N VAL A 108 5.54 0.81 8.20
CA VAL A 108 4.27 1.40 8.60
C VAL A 108 4.16 1.25 10.12
N THR A 109 3.64 2.27 10.81
CA THR A 109 3.50 2.25 12.27
C THR A 109 2.04 2.17 12.68
N TYR A 110 1.79 1.61 13.87
CA TYR A 110 0.44 1.60 14.45
C TYR A 110 0.06 2.94 15.04
N HIS A 111 1.02 3.84 15.24
CA HIS A 111 0.75 5.17 15.79
C HIS A 111 -0.20 5.94 14.88
N LEU A 112 -1.35 6.32 15.42
CA LEU A 112 -2.41 7.02 14.70
C LEU A 112 -2.88 6.32 13.41
N PHE A 113 -2.61 5.03 13.27
CA PHE A 113 -3.09 4.25 12.12
C PHE A 113 -4.60 4.06 12.25
N SER A 114 -5.35 4.41 11.21
CA SER A 114 -6.79 4.21 11.21
C SER A 114 -7.35 4.01 9.81
N LEU A 115 -8.39 3.20 9.74
CA LEU A 115 -9.25 3.07 8.57
C LEU A 115 -10.67 3.19 9.08
N THR A 116 -11.35 4.27 8.75
CA THR A 116 -12.70 4.55 9.25
C THR A 116 -13.68 4.77 8.11
N LYS A 117 -14.92 4.30 8.32
CA LYS A 117 -16.00 4.55 7.37
C LYS A 117 -16.60 5.92 7.65
N THR A 118 -16.78 6.70 6.60
CA THR A 118 -17.37 8.03 6.66
C THR A 118 -18.67 8.05 5.87
N PRO A 119 -19.50 9.11 5.98
CA PRO A 119 -20.72 9.23 5.14
C PRO A 119 -20.41 9.24 3.64
N HIS A 120 -19.19 9.57 3.25
CA HIS A 120 -18.76 9.66 1.85
C HIS A 120 -17.88 8.52 1.39
N GLY A 121 -17.54 7.55 2.27
CA GLY A 121 -16.70 6.42 1.93
C GLY A 121 -15.75 6.03 3.05
N TRP A 122 -14.47 5.83 2.72
CA TRP A 122 -13.45 5.38 3.67
C TRP A 122 -12.36 6.43 3.81
N ARG A 123 -11.85 6.57 5.03
CA ARG A 123 -10.71 7.43 5.32
C ARG A 123 -9.61 6.61 5.96
N ALA A 124 -8.43 6.63 5.36
CA ALA A 124 -7.23 5.99 5.91
C ALA A 124 -6.26 7.06 6.41
N GLN A 125 -5.71 6.84 7.60
CA GLN A 125 -4.63 7.66 8.14
C GLN A 125 -3.46 6.74 8.43
N VAL A 126 -2.29 7.07 7.88
CA VAL A 126 -1.10 6.25 7.98
C VAL A 126 0.10 7.13 8.29
N ILE A 127 0.89 6.69 9.26
CA ILE A 127 2.18 7.31 9.56
C ILE A 127 3.27 6.31 9.21
N LEU A 128 4.18 6.75 8.36
CA LEU A 128 5.28 5.94 7.88
C LEU A 128 6.57 6.33 8.58
N ASP A 129 7.37 5.36 8.94
CA ASP A 129 8.70 5.58 9.48
C ASP A 129 9.70 5.66 8.32
N ILE A 130 10.43 6.75 8.28
CA ILE A 130 11.41 7.01 7.21
C ILE A 130 12.83 7.22 7.74
#